data_3e2bcba25ebf6e967ccfec82e0ad518e
#
_entry.id   3e2bcba25ebf6e967ccfec82e0ad518e
#
_cell.length_a   1.000
_cell.length_b   1.000
_cell.length_c   1.000
_cell.angle_alpha   90.00
_cell.angle_beta   90.00
_cell.angle_gamma   90.00
#
_symmetry.space_group_name_H-M   'P 1'
#
loop_
_entity.id
_entity.type
_entity.pdbx_description
1 polymer ?
#
loop_
_entity_poly.entity_id
_entity_poly.type
_entity_poly.pdbx_seq_one_letter_code
_entity_poly.pdbx_strand_id
1 'polypeptide(L)'
;CMPREPKKVKKGVALAGVNAGTTAVCTVGHSGNDLHYRGYDILELAKECSFEEVAFLLIHGELPNVTQLDKYTNQLKKLRDIPAHLKTVLEQIPKDAHPMDVMRTGCSMLGILEPEASDHNINKTKEIADRLISCFSSILIYWYKFSHEGIRIECKTDENSIAGHF
;
A
#
# COMPACT_ATOMS: atom_id res chain seq x y z
N CYS A 1 -2.78 -44.48 -35.82
CA CYS A 1 -2.22 -43.87 -34.62
C CYS A 1 -1.02 -43.03 -35.01
N MET A 2 -1.18 -41.69 -35.07
CA MET A 2 -0.03 -40.80 -35.27
C MET A 2 0.65 -40.52 -33.91
N PRO A 3 1.99 -40.55 -33.82
CA PRO A 3 2.70 -40.24 -32.59
C PRO A 3 2.52 -38.77 -32.25
N ARG A 4 2.10 -38.47 -31.02
CA ARG A 4 2.06 -37.12 -30.46
C ARG A 4 3.48 -36.59 -30.33
N GLU A 5 3.78 -35.44 -30.97
CA GLU A 5 5.04 -34.74 -30.75
C GLU A 5 5.24 -34.40 -29.25
N PRO A 6 6.46 -34.56 -28.73
CA PRO A 6 6.73 -34.20 -27.35
C PRO A 6 6.55 -32.68 -27.16
N LYS A 7 5.70 -32.29 -26.22
CA LYS A 7 5.55 -30.89 -25.82
C LYS A 7 6.91 -30.33 -25.41
N LYS A 8 7.39 -29.31 -26.13
CA LYS A 8 8.58 -28.55 -25.74
C LYS A 8 8.38 -28.03 -24.33
N VAL A 9 9.17 -28.53 -23.39
CA VAL A 9 9.25 -27.99 -22.03
C VAL A 9 9.75 -26.54 -22.16
N LYS A 10 8.90 -25.57 -21.89
CA LYS A 10 9.32 -24.17 -21.80
C LYS A 10 10.34 -24.09 -20.68
N LYS A 11 11.59 -23.76 -20.99
CA LYS A 11 12.60 -23.43 -19.97
C LYS A 11 12.04 -22.30 -19.13
N GLY A 12 11.80 -22.53 -17.85
CA GLY A 12 11.33 -21.53 -16.92
C GLY A 12 12.31 -20.37 -16.89
N VAL A 13 11.83 -19.17 -17.16
CA VAL A 13 12.62 -17.95 -17.02
C VAL A 13 12.56 -17.54 -15.56
N ALA A 14 13.66 -17.60 -14.86
CA ALA A 14 13.77 -17.30 -13.43
C ALA A 14 12.85 -18.21 -12.56
N LEU A 15 12.03 -17.64 -11.66
CA LEU A 15 11.15 -18.35 -10.73
C LEU A 15 9.76 -18.67 -11.33
N ALA A 16 9.57 -18.55 -12.64
CA ALA A 16 8.31 -18.85 -13.29
C ALA A 16 7.90 -20.34 -13.08
N GLY A 17 6.74 -20.56 -12.49
CA GLY A 17 6.21 -21.89 -12.17
C GLY A 17 6.67 -22.49 -10.83
N VAL A 18 7.44 -21.74 -10.04
CA VAL A 18 7.81 -22.11 -8.67
C VAL A 18 6.86 -21.46 -7.68
N ASN A 19 6.28 -22.25 -6.77
CA ASN A 19 5.48 -21.71 -5.68
C ASN A 19 6.40 -20.98 -4.69
N ALA A 20 6.21 -19.66 -4.56
CA ALA A 20 6.96 -18.83 -3.60
C ALA A 20 6.44 -18.99 -2.17
N GLY A 21 5.17 -19.37 -2.00
CA GLY A 21 4.52 -19.55 -0.70
C GLY A 21 3.01 -19.64 -0.84
N THR A 22 2.33 -19.77 0.30
CA THR A 22 0.87 -19.71 0.41
C THR A 22 0.45 -18.39 1.06
N THR A 23 -0.67 -17.82 0.61
CA THR A 23 -1.25 -16.61 1.17
C THR A 23 -2.73 -16.82 1.47
N ALA A 24 -3.23 -16.18 2.55
CA ALA A 24 -4.64 -16.07 2.85
C ALA A 24 -5.23 -14.70 2.47
N VAL A 25 -4.41 -13.81 1.91
CA VAL A 25 -4.81 -12.42 1.61
C VAL A 25 -5.70 -12.35 0.38
N CYS A 26 -5.32 -13.06 -0.69
CA CYS A 26 -6.12 -13.05 -1.92
C CYS A 26 -6.03 -14.38 -2.67
N THR A 27 -7.03 -14.65 -3.49
CA THR A 27 -7.03 -15.70 -4.49
C THR A 27 -7.23 -15.10 -5.86
N VAL A 28 -6.45 -15.56 -6.84
CA VAL A 28 -6.59 -15.19 -8.25
C VAL A 28 -7.00 -16.43 -9.01
N GLY A 29 -8.16 -16.40 -9.67
CA GLY A 29 -8.66 -17.52 -10.45
C GLY A 29 -7.82 -17.83 -11.68
N HIS A 30 -7.93 -19.06 -12.16
CA HIS A 30 -7.25 -19.50 -13.39
C HIS A 30 -7.94 -19.04 -14.68
N SER A 31 -9.16 -18.53 -14.59
CA SER A 31 -9.98 -18.09 -15.74
C SER A 31 -10.79 -16.87 -15.38
N GLY A 32 -10.69 -15.81 -16.22
CA GLY A 32 -11.50 -14.58 -16.08
C GLY A 32 -11.06 -13.64 -14.97
N ASN A 33 -12.00 -12.85 -14.48
CA ASN A 33 -11.79 -11.81 -13.46
C ASN A 33 -12.05 -12.33 -12.03
N ASP A 34 -11.65 -13.54 -11.74
CA ASP A 34 -11.88 -14.18 -10.45
C ASP A 34 -10.80 -13.76 -9.45
N LEU A 35 -10.97 -12.58 -8.84
CA LEU A 35 -10.12 -12.04 -7.78
C LEU A 35 -10.94 -11.89 -6.50
N HIS A 36 -10.48 -12.51 -5.43
CA HIS A 36 -11.09 -12.41 -4.11
C HIS A 36 -10.08 -11.90 -3.08
N TYR A 37 -10.48 -10.95 -2.27
CA TYR A 37 -9.74 -10.50 -1.09
C TYR A 37 -10.34 -11.12 0.18
N ARG A 38 -9.56 -11.95 0.88
CA ARG A 38 -10.02 -12.64 2.10
C ARG A 38 -11.35 -13.40 1.90
N GLY A 39 -11.62 -13.87 0.67
CA GLY A 39 -12.84 -14.60 0.32
C GLY A 39 -13.99 -13.73 -0.21
N TYR A 40 -13.85 -12.41 -0.22
CA TYR A 40 -14.84 -11.49 -0.79
C TYR A 40 -14.51 -11.17 -2.26
N ASP A 41 -15.52 -11.18 -3.13
CA ASP A 41 -15.35 -10.80 -4.53
C ASP A 41 -14.91 -9.34 -4.66
N ILE A 42 -13.92 -9.06 -5.52
CA ILE A 42 -13.35 -7.73 -5.67
C ILE A 42 -14.36 -6.71 -6.24
N LEU A 43 -15.30 -7.14 -7.07
CA LEU A 43 -16.30 -6.26 -7.66
C LEU A 43 -17.35 -5.84 -6.62
N GLU A 44 -17.69 -6.74 -5.70
CA GLU A 44 -18.57 -6.44 -4.56
C GLU A 44 -17.89 -5.46 -3.60
N LEU A 45 -16.62 -5.72 -3.24
CA LEU A 45 -15.86 -4.82 -2.39
C LEU A 45 -15.71 -3.42 -3.01
N ALA A 46 -15.42 -3.33 -4.29
CA ALA A 46 -15.24 -2.06 -4.99
C ALA A 46 -16.55 -1.23 -5.07
N LYS A 47 -17.69 -1.91 -5.04
CA LYS A 47 -19.00 -1.25 -5.13
C LYS A 47 -19.55 -0.83 -3.77
N GLU A 48 -19.37 -1.65 -2.74
CA GLU A 48 -20.06 -1.53 -1.46
C GLU A 48 -19.17 -1.01 -0.32
N CYS A 49 -17.82 -1.11 -0.45
CA CYS A 49 -16.88 -0.79 0.61
C CYS A 49 -16.04 0.45 0.30
N SER A 50 -15.69 1.21 1.33
CA SER A 50 -14.67 2.27 1.25
C SER A 50 -13.26 1.67 1.16
N PHE A 51 -12.29 2.51 0.79
CA PHE A 51 -10.88 2.12 0.79
C PHE A 51 -10.41 1.67 2.17
N GLU A 52 -10.83 2.37 3.22
CA GLU A 52 -10.47 2.09 4.60
C GLU A 52 -11.02 0.74 5.08
N GLU A 53 -12.23 0.37 4.67
CA GLU A 53 -12.82 -0.95 4.96
C GLU A 53 -12.02 -2.07 4.29
N VAL A 54 -11.64 -1.88 3.03
CA VAL A 54 -10.84 -2.88 2.29
C VAL A 54 -9.41 -2.96 2.87
N ALA A 55 -8.80 -1.85 3.24
CA ALA A 55 -7.50 -1.83 3.92
C ALA A 55 -7.56 -2.58 5.25
N PHE A 56 -8.59 -2.35 6.05
CA PHE A 56 -8.83 -3.07 7.30
C PHE A 56 -8.99 -4.58 7.05
N LEU A 57 -9.82 -4.96 6.07
CA LEU A 57 -10.01 -6.36 5.69
C LEU A 57 -8.68 -7.05 5.36
N LEU A 58 -7.84 -6.42 4.54
CA LEU A 58 -6.58 -7.04 4.10
C LEU A 58 -5.56 -7.17 5.26
N ILE A 59 -5.49 -6.18 6.13
CA ILE A 59 -4.53 -6.13 7.24
C ILE A 59 -5.01 -6.94 8.44
N HIS A 60 -6.30 -6.84 8.80
CA HIS A 60 -6.86 -7.45 10.00
C HIS A 60 -7.58 -8.79 9.74
N GLY A 61 -7.94 -9.09 8.49
CA GLY A 61 -8.46 -10.39 8.07
C GLY A 61 -9.98 -10.48 8.00
N GLU A 62 -10.72 -9.47 8.44
CA GLU A 62 -12.19 -9.40 8.43
C GLU A 62 -12.66 -7.97 8.11
N LEU A 63 -13.89 -7.81 7.65
CA LEU A 63 -14.47 -6.49 7.47
C LEU A 63 -14.76 -5.84 8.84
N PRO A 64 -14.52 -4.52 8.99
CA PRO A 64 -14.77 -3.83 10.24
C PRO A 64 -16.27 -3.64 10.47
N ASN A 65 -16.69 -3.69 11.72
CA ASN A 65 -17.99 -3.09 12.11
C ASN A 65 -17.86 -1.55 12.19
N VAL A 66 -18.97 -0.83 12.36
CA VAL A 66 -18.99 0.63 12.37
C VAL A 66 -18.01 1.22 13.39
N THR A 67 -18.00 0.70 14.61
CA THR A 67 -17.10 1.18 15.69
C THR A 67 -15.62 0.92 15.36
N GLN A 68 -15.31 -0.22 14.76
CA GLN A 68 -13.97 -0.56 14.33
C GLN A 68 -13.51 0.34 13.19
N LEU A 69 -14.39 0.61 12.23
CA LEU A 69 -14.11 1.50 11.10
C LEU A 69 -13.83 2.92 11.58
N ASP A 70 -14.66 3.47 12.46
CA ASP A 70 -14.45 4.81 13.02
C ASP A 70 -13.12 4.92 13.76
N LYS A 71 -12.81 3.92 14.58
CA LYS A 71 -11.52 3.86 15.29
C LYS A 71 -10.34 3.78 14.32
N TYR A 72 -10.45 2.95 13.29
CA TYR A 72 -9.39 2.75 12.29
C TYR A 72 -9.16 4.02 11.46
N THR A 73 -10.22 4.65 10.97
CA THR A 73 -10.17 5.93 10.25
C THR A 73 -9.47 7.01 11.09
N ASN A 74 -9.84 7.13 12.37
CA ASN A 74 -9.20 8.07 13.27
C ASN A 74 -7.72 7.75 13.53
N GLN A 75 -7.34 6.47 13.54
CA GLN A 75 -5.94 6.05 13.65
C GLN A 75 -5.16 6.46 12.40
N LEU A 76 -5.67 6.17 11.19
CA LEU A 76 -5.03 6.55 9.93
C LEU A 76 -4.86 8.08 9.82
N LYS A 77 -5.83 8.88 10.26
CA LYS A 77 -5.73 10.35 10.31
C LYS A 77 -4.52 10.83 11.13
N LYS A 78 -4.25 10.19 12.27
CA LYS A 78 -3.12 10.56 13.14
C LYS A 78 -1.76 10.21 12.53
N LEU A 79 -1.73 9.27 11.58
CA LEU A 79 -0.50 8.75 10.97
C LEU A 79 -0.14 9.45 9.64
N ARG A 80 -0.87 10.49 9.22
CA ARG A 80 -0.67 11.17 7.92
C ARG A 80 0.55 12.04 7.84
N ASP A 81 0.91 12.68 8.94
CA ASP A 81 2.03 13.62 8.95
C ASP A 81 3.37 12.92 8.68
N ILE A 82 4.26 13.64 8.06
CA ILE A 82 5.60 13.16 7.73
C ILE A 82 6.66 13.94 8.51
N PRO A 83 7.74 13.29 8.96
CA PRO A 83 8.79 13.94 9.75
C PRO A 83 9.46 15.10 9.01
N ALA A 84 9.90 16.12 9.75
CA ALA A 84 10.58 17.29 9.18
C ALA A 84 11.82 16.93 8.34
N HIS A 85 12.62 15.96 8.79
CA HIS A 85 13.78 15.48 8.04
C HIS A 85 13.38 14.85 6.70
N LEU A 86 12.23 14.13 6.65
CA LEU A 86 11.72 13.61 5.40
C LEU A 86 11.27 14.73 4.47
N LYS A 87 10.58 15.77 4.97
CA LYS A 87 10.23 16.95 4.20
C LYS A 87 11.47 17.59 3.55
N THR A 88 12.56 17.75 4.32
CA THR A 88 13.84 18.28 3.81
C THR A 88 14.40 17.42 2.67
N VAL A 89 14.36 16.10 2.78
CA VAL A 89 14.84 15.20 1.71
C VAL A 89 13.98 15.33 0.46
N LEU A 90 12.64 15.37 0.61
CA LEU A 90 11.72 15.56 -0.51
C LEU A 90 11.95 16.89 -1.25
N GLU A 91 12.29 17.96 -0.54
CA GLU A 91 12.61 19.27 -1.11
C GLU A 91 13.87 19.28 -1.98
N GLN A 92 14.76 18.31 -1.82
CA GLN A 92 15.97 18.17 -2.65
C GLN A 92 15.74 17.35 -3.93
N ILE A 93 14.61 16.70 -4.08
CA ILE A 93 14.31 15.87 -5.25
C ILE A 93 13.84 16.76 -6.40
N PRO A 94 14.47 16.68 -7.59
CA PRO A 94 14.09 17.47 -8.76
C PRO A 94 12.63 17.22 -9.18
N LYS A 95 12.02 18.26 -9.78
CA LYS A 95 10.61 18.19 -10.24
C LYS A 95 10.34 17.19 -11.36
N ASP A 96 11.38 16.86 -12.13
CA ASP A 96 11.33 15.91 -13.24
C ASP A 96 11.61 14.46 -12.81
N ALA A 97 11.80 14.20 -11.49
CA ALA A 97 11.94 12.88 -10.97
C ALA A 97 10.66 12.05 -11.17
N HIS A 98 10.83 10.75 -11.43
CA HIS A 98 9.66 9.88 -11.55
C HIS A 98 8.98 9.70 -10.18
N PRO A 99 7.64 9.84 -10.08
CA PRO A 99 6.91 9.76 -8.79
C PRO A 99 7.19 8.48 -7.99
N MET A 100 7.40 7.34 -8.66
CA MET A 100 7.76 6.09 -7.99
C MET A 100 9.15 6.13 -7.34
N ASP A 101 10.10 6.87 -7.92
CA ASP A 101 11.42 7.05 -7.33
C ASP A 101 11.35 7.98 -6.11
N VAL A 102 10.48 8.98 -6.16
CA VAL A 102 10.17 9.84 -5.00
C VAL A 102 9.59 9.02 -3.87
N MET A 103 8.59 8.17 -4.16
CA MET A 103 7.97 7.31 -3.16
C MET A 103 8.96 6.32 -2.57
N ARG A 104 9.81 5.70 -3.39
CA ARG A 104 10.88 4.80 -2.94
C ARG A 104 11.86 5.50 -1.99
N THR A 105 12.30 6.69 -2.36
CA THR A 105 13.21 7.52 -1.54
C THR A 105 12.54 7.92 -0.23
N GLY A 106 11.30 8.38 -0.30
CA GLY A 106 10.51 8.76 0.88
C GLY A 106 10.29 7.59 1.84
N CYS A 107 9.97 6.42 1.31
CA CYS A 107 9.79 5.21 2.10
C CYS A 107 11.09 4.76 2.78
N SER A 108 12.23 4.81 2.06
CA SER A 108 13.54 4.49 2.63
C SER A 108 13.94 5.46 3.74
N MET A 109 13.71 6.75 3.53
CA MET A 109 14.00 7.77 4.56
C MET A 109 13.11 7.62 5.78
N LEU A 110 11.82 7.31 5.59
CA LEU A 110 10.90 7.04 6.69
C LEU A 110 11.38 5.87 7.55
N GLY A 111 11.83 4.78 6.92
CA GLY A 111 12.38 3.61 7.62
C GLY A 111 13.65 3.91 8.42
N ILE A 112 14.47 4.89 8.00
CA ILE A 112 15.63 5.36 8.77
C ILE A 112 15.18 6.16 10.00
N LEU A 113 14.17 7.01 9.85
CA LEU A 113 13.66 7.88 10.91
C LEU A 113 12.79 7.14 11.93
N GLU A 114 12.10 6.13 11.47
CA GLU A 114 11.18 5.29 12.27
C GLU A 114 11.65 3.82 12.18
N PRO A 115 12.81 3.46 12.76
CA PRO A 115 13.38 2.13 12.58
C PRO A 115 12.49 1.05 13.21
N GLU A 116 12.33 -0.04 12.47
CA GLU A 116 11.61 -1.20 12.96
C GLU A 116 12.42 -1.90 14.05
N ALA A 117 11.71 -2.37 15.08
CA ALA A 117 12.33 -3.27 16.05
C ALA A 117 12.64 -4.63 15.39
N SER A 118 13.74 -5.25 15.77
CA SER A 118 14.19 -6.54 15.21
C SER A 118 13.27 -7.73 15.50
N ASP A 119 12.27 -7.55 16.37
CA ASP A 119 11.24 -8.56 16.64
C ASP A 119 10.14 -8.47 15.55
N HIS A 120 10.08 -9.45 14.69
CA HIS A 120 9.07 -9.58 13.63
C HIS A 120 7.68 -9.89 14.22
N ASN A 121 7.16 -9.01 15.08
CA ASN A 121 5.83 -9.14 15.66
C ASN A 121 4.77 -8.72 14.65
N ILE A 122 3.78 -9.59 14.39
CA ILE A 122 2.70 -9.34 13.45
C ILE A 122 1.90 -8.06 13.74
N ASN A 123 1.74 -7.68 15.00
CA ASN A 123 1.03 -6.46 15.34
C ASN A 123 1.84 -5.21 14.95
N LYS A 124 3.15 -5.21 15.14
CA LYS A 124 4.03 -4.13 14.65
C LYS A 124 4.05 -4.05 13.13
N THR A 125 4.01 -5.18 12.43
CA THR A 125 3.89 -5.21 10.97
C THR A 125 2.60 -4.53 10.50
N LYS A 126 1.47 -4.74 11.20
CA LYS A 126 0.20 -4.06 10.91
C LYS A 126 0.30 -2.55 11.16
N GLU A 127 0.93 -2.13 12.24
CA GLU A 127 1.17 -0.70 12.55
C GLU A 127 2.01 -0.02 11.47
N ILE A 128 3.04 -0.69 10.96
CA ILE A 128 3.87 -0.21 9.85
C ILE A 128 3.05 -0.10 8.57
N ALA A 129 2.21 -1.09 8.25
CA ALA A 129 1.32 -1.05 7.10
C ALA A 129 0.36 0.13 7.18
N ASP A 130 -0.28 0.36 8.33
CA ASP A 130 -1.16 1.50 8.58
C ASP A 130 -0.42 2.83 8.44
N ARG A 131 0.81 2.91 8.94
CA ARG A 131 1.68 4.08 8.80
C ARG A 131 1.96 4.40 7.34
N LEU A 132 2.37 3.41 6.55
CA LEU A 132 2.66 3.58 5.12
C LEU A 132 1.41 3.97 4.32
N ILE A 133 0.29 3.30 4.53
CA ILE A 133 -0.99 3.64 3.88
C ILE A 133 -1.36 5.09 4.14
N SER A 134 -1.18 5.56 5.38
CA SER A 134 -1.57 6.91 5.79
C SER A 134 -0.68 8.01 5.23
N CYS A 135 0.63 7.78 5.11
CA CYS A 135 1.58 8.83 4.77
C CYS A 135 2.01 8.85 3.29
N PHE A 136 1.66 7.84 2.49
CA PHE A 136 2.08 7.79 1.08
C PHE A 136 1.56 8.97 0.28
N SER A 137 0.28 9.34 0.45
CA SER A 137 -0.29 10.54 -0.16
C SER A 137 0.46 11.80 0.26
N SER A 138 0.74 11.96 1.56
CA SER A 138 1.48 13.10 2.10
C SER A 138 2.88 13.21 1.52
N ILE A 139 3.62 12.11 1.38
CA ILE A 139 4.96 12.10 0.78
C ILE A 139 4.90 12.59 -0.66
N LEU A 140 4.00 12.04 -1.47
CA LEU A 140 3.92 12.34 -2.90
C LEU A 140 3.46 13.78 -3.14
N ILE A 141 2.39 14.23 -2.48
CA ILE A 141 1.83 15.56 -2.69
C ILE A 141 2.72 16.65 -2.09
N TYR A 142 3.38 16.39 -0.95
CA TYR A 142 4.36 17.34 -0.41
C TYR A 142 5.48 17.62 -1.41
N TRP A 143 6.10 16.55 -1.95
CA TRP A 143 7.12 16.68 -2.98
C TRP A 143 6.59 17.41 -4.21
N TYR A 144 5.43 17.02 -4.73
CA TYR A 144 4.85 17.62 -5.93
C TYR A 144 4.62 19.13 -5.75
N LYS A 145 3.94 19.52 -4.69
CA LYS A 145 3.65 20.92 -4.39
C LYS A 145 4.91 21.74 -4.19
N PHE A 146 5.89 21.21 -3.47
CA PHE A 146 7.14 21.93 -3.28
C PHE A 146 7.96 22.04 -4.57
N SER A 147 8.16 20.95 -5.28
CA SER A 147 9.04 20.93 -6.47
C SER A 147 8.46 21.66 -7.68
N HIS A 148 7.13 21.73 -7.83
CA HIS A 148 6.48 22.37 -8.97
C HIS A 148 5.97 23.78 -8.67
N GLU A 149 5.53 24.04 -7.45
CA GLU A 149 4.88 25.29 -7.06
C GLU A 149 5.65 26.07 -5.98
N GLY A 150 6.69 25.48 -5.37
CA GLY A 150 7.43 26.08 -4.26
C GLY A 150 6.64 26.16 -2.94
N ILE A 151 5.54 25.41 -2.84
CA ILE A 151 4.60 25.48 -1.70
C ILE A 151 4.89 24.35 -0.71
N ARG A 152 5.09 24.69 0.57
CA ARG A 152 5.09 23.75 1.68
C ARG A 152 3.68 23.58 2.19
N ILE A 153 3.11 22.39 1.99
CA ILE A 153 1.76 22.06 2.46
C ILE A 153 1.77 21.49 3.87
N GLU A 154 0.65 21.63 4.57
CA GLU A 154 0.38 20.92 5.82
C GLU A 154 -0.12 19.52 5.51
N CYS A 155 0.54 18.50 6.08
CA CYS A 155 0.17 17.09 5.87
C CYS A 155 -0.89 16.58 6.87
N LYS A 156 -1.21 17.37 7.89
CA LYS A 156 -2.32 17.07 8.82
C LYS A 156 -3.59 17.67 8.29
N THR A 157 -4.57 16.86 7.99
CA THR A 157 -5.91 17.30 7.57
C THR A 157 -6.98 16.59 8.38
N ASP A 158 -8.15 17.21 8.51
CA ASP A 158 -9.32 16.62 9.20
C ASP A 158 -10.18 15.75 8.26
N GLU A 159 -9.77 15.61 7.00
CA GLU A 159 -10.46 14.76 6.04
C GLU A 159 -10.55 13.30 6.52
N ASN A 160 -11.71 12.68 6.41
CA ASN A 160 -11.93 11.34 6.94
C ASN A 160 -11.29 10.25 6.06
N SER A 161 -11.35 10.39 4.75
CA SER A 161 -10.82 9.41 3.82
C SER A 161 -9.39 9.69 3.39
N ILE A 162 -8.66 8.64 3.04
CA ILE A 162 -7.33 8.75 2.41
C ILE A 162 -7.45 9.42 1.05
N ALA A 163 -8.47 9.09 0.27
CA ALA A 163 -8.70 9.70 -1.03
C ALA A 163 -9.01 11.20 -0.94
N GLY A 164 -9.81 11.63 0.05
CA GLY A 164 -10.10 13.04 0.27
C GLY A 164 -8.91 13.83 0.80
N HIS A 165 -8.02 13.16 1.55
CA HIS A 165 -6.77 13.76 2.02
C HIS A 165 -5.78 14.01 0.86
N PHE A 166 -5.76 13.16 -0.16
CA PHE A 166 -4.92 13.31 -1.35
C PHE A 166 -5.35 14.51 -2.21
#